data_718580153f06f7d737f18608ecbd752e
#
_entry.id   718580153f06f7d737f18608ecbd752e
#
_cell.length_a   1.000
_cell.length_b   1.000
_cell.length_c   1.000
_cell.angle_alpha   90.00
_cell.angle_beta   90.00
_cell.angle_gamma   90.00
#
_symmetry.space_group_name_H-M   'P 1'
#
loop_
_entity.id
_entity.type
_entity.pdbx_description
1 polymer ?
#
loop_
_entity_poly.entity_id
_entity_poly.type
_entity_poly.pdbx_seq_one_letter_code
_entity_poly.pdbx_strand_id
1 'polypeptide(L)'
;MLKLKTIRFNAYNTRRNLPADTGRKRGESNFLGAFERYLLSSVYTCGVGGRYFPLSNYGMADFVWLLPAERKANATQGYLHSFETKLHDWRRAFQQAYRYSYFSDASFVVLPPTPGAVAEKYLSLFQTHSVGLWTFDPQASKLNQVFTPEMSAPRNPEAKKKAVQVIASRGNL
;
A
#
# COMPACT_ATOMS: atom_id res chain seq x y z
N MET A 1 16.33 -15.36 -9.69
CA MET A 1 14.98 -14.80 -9.97
C MET A 1 14.27 -14.62 -8.62
N LEU A 2 14.05 -13.36 -8.20
CA LEU A 2 13.35 -13.08 -6.95
C LEU A 2 11.88 -13.52 -7.11
N LYS A 3 11.45 -14.45 -6.26
CA LYS A 3 10.06 -14.94 -6.24
C LYS A 3 9.19 -13.95 -5.45
N LEU A 4 7.87 -14.03 -5.62
CA LEU A 4 6.90 -13.36 -4.76
C LEU A 4 7.04 -13.90 -3.33
N LYS A 5 7.19 -13.01 -2.35
CA LYS A 5 7.28 -13.39 -0.94
C LYS A 5 6.41 -12.50 -0.06
N THR A 6 5.43 -13.08 0.57
CA THR A 6 4.59 -12.37 1.56
C THR A 6 5.17 -12.50 2.96
N ILE A 7 5.16 -11.39 3.70
CA ILE A 7 5.65 -11.29 5.07
C ILE A 7 4.48 -10.97 5.98
N ARG A 8 4.49 -11.56 7.18
CA ARG A 8 3.63 -11.11 8.28
C ARG A 8 4.40 -10.11 9.13
N PHE A 9 3.98 -8.87 9.10
CA PHE A 9 4.48 -7.89 10.05
C PHE A 9 3.78 -8.11 11.39
N ASN A 10 4.54 -8.38 12.45
CA ASN A 10 4.01 -8.51 13.81
C ASN A 10 3.63 -7.12 14.36
N ALA A 11 2.82 -6.40 13.61
CA ALA A 11 2.47 -5.03 13.93
C ALA A 11 1.66 -4.93 15.22
N TYR A 12 0.99 -5.99 15.63
CA TYR A 12 0.16 -5.95 16.83
C TYR A 12 0.05 -7.30 17.53
N ASN A 13 0.82 -7.48 18.58
CA ASN A 13 0.43 -8.29 19.71
C ASN A 13 -0.66 -7.55 20.54
N THR A 14 -1.47 -6.73 19.89
CA THR A 14 -2.50 -5.92 20.53
C THR A 14 -3.89 -6.44 20.17
N ARG A 15 -4.18 -7.68 20.57
CA ARG A 15 -5.55 -8.05 20.91
C ARG A 15 -6.16 -7.13 22.00
N ARG A 16 -5.37 -6.24 22.60
CA ARG A 16 -5.80 -5.46 23.77
C ARG A 16 -6.42 -4.10 23.48
N ASN A 17 -6.30 -3.54 22.28
CA ASN A 17 -6.80 -2.17 21.99
C ASN A 17 -7.55 -2.04 20.67
N LEU A 18 -8.25 -3.07 20.20
CA LEU A 18 -9.18 -2.94 19.10
C LEU A 18 -10.53 -2.50 19.69
N PRO A 19 -11.06 -1.31 19.31
CA PRO A 19 -12.44 -0.95 19.67
C PRO A 19 -13.42 -2.00 19.17
N ALA A 20 -14.52 -2.16 19.88
CA ALA A 20 -15.52 -3.22 19.68
C ALA A 20 -16.34 -3.17 18.36
N ASP A 21 -15.94 -2.41 17.35
CA ASP A 21 -16.59 -2.33 16.05
C ASP A 21 -16.04 -3.40 15.08
N THR A 22 -16.38 -4.65 15.37
CA THR A 22 -15.87 -5.81 14.65
C THR A 22 -16.44 -5.97 13.22
N GLY A 23 -17.61 -5.41 12.92
CA GLY A 23 -18.26 -5.57 11.61
C GLY A 23 -17.60 -4.74 10.50
N ARG A 24 -17.31 -3.48 10.75
CA ARG A 24 -16.65 -2.57 9.81
C ARG A 24 -15.23 -3.01 9.47
N LYS A 25 -14.48 -3.45 10.49
CA LYS A 25 -13.11 -3.94 10.34
C LYS A 25 -13.02 -5.25 9.57
N ARG A 26 -14.01 -6.13 9.70
CA ARG A 26 -14.06 -7.39 8.95
C ARG A 26 -14.25 -7.12 7.45
N GLY A 27 -15.10 -6.18 7.07
CA GLY A 27 -15.30 -5.78 5.67
C GLY A 27 -14.03 -5.21 5.04
N GLU A 28 -13.35 -4.28 5.72
CA GLU A 28 -12.07 -3.70 5.26
C GLU A 28 -10.98 -4.77 5.15
N SER A 29 -10.86 -5.66 6.13
CA SER A 29 -9.90 -6.76 6.10
C SER A 29 -10.16 -7.75 4.95
N ASN A 30 -11.41 -8.05 4.65
CA ASN A 30 -11.78 -8.91 3.53
C ASN A 30 -11.46 -8.24 2.19
N PHE A 31 -11.75 -6.95 2.07
CA PHE A 31 -11.43 -6.15 0.88
C PHE A 31 -9.92 -6.11 0.64
N LEU A 32 -9.14 -5.76 1.66
CA LEU A 32 -7.69 -5.79 1.60
C LEU A 32 -7.15 -7.17 1.20
N GLY A 33 -7.74 -8.23 1.77
CA GLY A 33 -7.34 -9.60 1.43
C GLY A 33 -7.62 -10.01 0.00
N ALA A 34 -8.72 -9.55 -0.57
CA ALA A 34 -9.04 -9.78 -1.97
C ALA A 34 -8.11 -8.97 -2.89
N PHE A 35 -7.86 -7.71 -2.53
CA PHE A 35 -6.93 -6.85 -3.26
C PHE A 35 -5.49 -7.39 -3.26
N GLU A 36 -4.96 -7.83 -2.12
CA GLU A 36 -3.64 -8.46 -2.05
C GLU A 36 -3.54 -9.69 -2.96
N ARG A 37 -4.52 -10.60 -2.90
CA ARG A 37 -4.52 -11.77 -3.78
C ARG A 37 -4.48 -11.38 -5.25
N TYR A 38 -5.26 -10.36 -5.62
CA TYR A 38 -5.27 -9.85 -6.99
C TYR A 38 -3.90 -9.29 -7.39
N LEU A 39 -3.30 -8.43 -6.55
CA LEU A 39 -1.98 -7.86 -6.82
C LEU A 39 -0.92 -8.95 -7.06
N LEU A 40 -0.89 -9.97 -6.19
CA LEU A 40 0.11 -11.03 -6.23
C LEU A 40 -0.12 -12.03 -7.36
N SER A 41 -1.32 -12.14 -7.89
CA SER A 41 -1.63 -13.04 -9.02
C SER A 41 -1.57 -12.35 -10.37
N SER A 42 -1.77 -11.03 -10.44
CA SER A 42 -2.06 -10.36 -11.71
C SER A 42 -1.21 -9.12 -11.98
N VAL A 43 -0.61 -8.51 -10.94
CA VAL A 43 0.14 -7.26 -11.08
C VAL A 43 1.63 -7.46 -10.81
N TYR A 44 1.97 -8.11 -9.71
CA TYR A 44 3.36 -8.31 -9.31
C TYR A 44 3.84 -9.71 -9.69
N THR A 45 5.00 -9.78 -10.32
CA THR A 45 5.67 -11.04 -10.68
C THR A 45 6.81 -11.40 -9.74
N CYS A 46 7.32 -10.41 -8.99
CA CYS A 46 8.40 -10.59 -8.02
C CYS A 46 8.32 -9.51 -6.93
N GLY A 47 9.07 -9.69 -5.86
CA GLY A 47 9.16 -8.73 -4.77
C GLY A 47 8.78 -9.34 -3.42
N VAL A 48 8.76 -8.49 -2.41
CA VAL A 48 8.49 -8.87 -1.03
C VAL A 48 7.69 -7.80 -0.31
N GLY A 49 6.73 -8.20 0.50
CA GLY A 49 5.92 -7.27 1.28
C GLY A 49 4.81 -7.98 2.03
N GLY A 50 3.84 -7.23 2.50
CA GLY A 50 2.73 -7.80 3.26
C GLY A 50 1.81 -6.74 3.84
N ARG A 51 0.84 -7.21 4.60
CA ARG A 51 -0.19 -6.39 5.23
C ARG A 51 0.25 -5.80 6.56
N TYR A 52 -0.38 -4.65 6.88
CA TYR A 52 -0.27 -3.99 8.19
C TYR A 52 1.16 -3.63 8.57
N PHE A 53 1.82 -2.96 7.61
CA PHE A 53 3.20 -2.52 7.80
C PHE A 53 3.28 -1.30 8.73
N PRO A 54 3.89 -1.42 9.92
CA PRO A 54 4.05 -0.31 10.84
C PRO A 54 5.36 0.42 10.56
N LEU A 55 5.29 1.73 10.48
CA LEU A 55 6.49 2.57 10.50
C LEU A 55 6.30 3.69 11.51
N SER A 56 7.21 3.79 12.46
CA SER A 56 7.19 4.82 13.50
C SER A 56 7.03 6.22 12.89
N ASN A 57 6.12 7.02 13.43
CA ASN A 57 5.73 8.38 13.01
C ASN A 57 4.89 8.47 11.72
N TYR A 58 4.75 7.39 10.94
CA TYR A 58 3.99 7.42 9.69
C TYR A 58 2.69 6.62 9.73
N GLY A 59 2.49 5.89 10.82
CA GLY A 59 1.32 5.03 11.00
C GLY A 59 1.54 3.62 10.48
N MET A 60 0.46 2.98 10.08
CA MET A 60 0.46 1.61 9.58
C MET A 60 -0.18 1.58 8.20
N ALA A 61 0.62 1.24 7.18
CA ALA A 61 0.10 1.01 5.85
C ALA A 61 -0.63 -0.33 5.77
N ASP A 62 -1.78 -0.34 5.12
CA ASP A 62 -2.57 -1.57 4.97
C ASP A 62 -1.81 -2.66 4.21
N PHE A 63 -1.05 -2.26 3.19
CA PHE A 63 -0.19 -3.16 2.43
C PHE A 63 1.05 -2.41 1.92
N VAL A 64 2.20 -3.08 1.92
CA VAL A 64 3.43 -2.60 1.28
C VAL A 64 4.02 -3.66 0.39
N TRP A 65 4.69 -3.23 -0.67
CA TRP A 65 5.39 -4.12 -1.59
C TRP A 65 6.71 -3.52 -2.05
N LEU A 66 7.80 -4.23 -1.77
CA LEU A 66 9.14 -3.86 -2.21
C LEU A 66 9.47 -4.64 -3.50
N LEU A 67 9.59 -3.91 -4.59
CA LEU A 67 10.05 -4.41 -5.87
C LEU A 67 11.59 -4.38 -5.91
N PRO A 68 12.24 -5.37 -6.52
CA PRO A 68 13.67 -5.33 -6.70
C PRO A 68 14.08 -4.15 -7.60
N ALA A 69 15.25 -3.56 -7.35
CA ALA A 69 15.84 -2.63 -8.29
C ALA A 69 16.15 -3.36 -9.62
N GLU A 70 15.86 -2.72 -10.73
CA GLU A 70 16.37 -3.20 -12.01
C GLU A 70 17.90 -3.14 -11.99
N ARG A 71 18.56 -4.17 -12.52
CA ARG A 71 20.04 -4.28 -12.51
C ARG A 71 20.77 -3.10 -13.16
N LYS A 72 20.07 -2.22 -13.90
CA LYS A 72 20.63 -1.05 -14.60
C LYS A 72 20.43 0.28 -13.87
N ALA A 73 19.59 0.34 -12.87
CA ALA A 73 19.39 1.54 -12.08
C ALA A 73 20.37 1.53 -10.89
N ASN A 74 21.02 2.67 -10.62
CA ASN A 74 21.84 2.87 -9.41
C ASN A 74 21.02 2.80 -8.10
N ALA A 75 19.86 2.18 -8.13
CA ALA A 75 18.93 2.01 -7.01
C ALA A 75 19.31 0.76 -6.21
N THR A 76 20.14 0.95 -5.20
CA THR A 76 20.61 -0.13 -4.31
C THR A 76 19.53 -0.73 -3.43
N GLN A 77 18.32 -0.13 -3.36
CA GLN A 77 17.29 -0.47 -2.37
C GLN A 77 15.95 -0.94 -2.95
N GLY A 78 15.77 -0.99 -4.27
CA GLY A 78 14.47 -1.32 -4.88
C GLY A 78 13.42 -0.20 -4.75
N TYR A 79 12.20 -0.49 -5.22
CA TYR A 79 11.07 0.45 -5.21
C TYR A 79 10.01 -0.01 -4.23
N LEU A 80 9.65 0.84 -3.29
CA LEU A 80 8.66 0.56 -2.26
C LEU A 80 7.32 1.20 -2.61
N HIS A 81 6.31 0.38 -2.81
CA HIS A 81 4.92 0.77 -2.94
C HIS A 81 4.19 0.62 -1.61
N SER A 82 3.30 1.54 -1.30
CA SER A 82 2.42 1.48 -0.14
C SER A 82 0.96 1.70 -0.54
N PHE A 83 0.06 1.01 0.13
CA PHE A 83 -1.36 1.04 -0.18
C PHE A 83 -2.18 1.28 1.08
N GLU A 84 -3.18 2.13 0.95
CA GLU A 84 -4.24 2.32 1.92
C GLU A 84 -5.58 1.92 1.29
N THR A 85 -6.30 1.05 1.94
CA THR A 85 -7.60 0.56 1.48
C THR A 85 -8.72 1.07 2.37
N LYS A 86 -9.81 1.54 1.79
CA LYS A 86 -11.02 1.93 2.53
C LYS A 86 -12.26 1.54 1.76
N LEU A 87 -13.33 1.22 2.48
CA LEU A 87 -14.61 0.91 1.84
C LEU A 87 -15.40 2.17 1.50
N HIS A 88 -15.22 3.27 2.23
CA HIS A 88 -16.05 4.46 2.07
C HIS A 88 -15.31 5.78 2.20
N ASP A 89 -14.44 5.95 3.19
CA ASP A 89 -13.81 7.23 3.52
C ASP A 89 -12.54 7.48 2.71
N TRP A 90 -12.72 7.94 1.48
CA TRP A 90 -11.60 8.23 0.58
C TRP A 90 -10.70 9.37 1.08
N ARG A 91 -11.28 10.36 1.82
CA ARG A 91 -10.48 11.49 2.34
C ARG A 91 -9.48 11.02 3.38
N ARG A 92 -9.94 10.16 4.28
CA ARG A 92 -9.05 9.54 5.27
C ARG A 92 -8.01 8.63 4.61
N ALA A 93 -8.41 7.86 3.61
CA ALA A 93 -7.48 7.04 2.84
C ALA A 93 -6.41 7.91 2.16
N PHE A 94 -6.80 9.02 1.56
CA PHE A 94 -5.87 9.96 0.93
C PHE A 94 -4.86 10.53 1.95
N GLN A 95 -5.33 11.00 3.12
CA GLN A 95 -4.45 11.52 4.17
C GLN A 95 -3.44 10.48 4.66
N GLN A 96 -3.86 9.22 4.78
CA GLN A 96 -2.98 8.12 5.19
C GLN A 96 -1.97 7.79 4.09
N ALA A 97 -2.42 7.61 2.85
CA ALA A 97 -1.54 7.35 1.72
C ALA A 97 -0.54 8.51 1.47
N TYR A 98 -0.97 9.76 1.63
CA TYR A 98 -0.07 10.91 1.55
C TYR A 98 1.06 10.84 2.60
N ARG A 99 0.77 10.41 3.82
CA ARG A 99 1.83 10.20 4.84
C ARG A 99 2.80 9.09 4.46
N TYR A 100 2.36 8.09 3.70
CA TYR A 100 3.24 7.01 3.26
C TYR A 100 4.20 7.44 2.16
N SER A 101 3.92 8.52 1.41
CA SER A 101 4.86 9.10 0.45
C SER A 101 6.18 9.59 1.07
N TYR A 102 6.23 9.67 2.40
CA TYR A 102 7.47 9.99 3.09
C TYR A 102 8.48 8.83 3.08
N PHE A 103 8.01 7.59 3.02
CA PHE A 103 8.89 6.42 3.06
C PHE A 103 8.76 5.50 1.83
N SER A 104 7.75 5.67 1.00
CA SER A 104 7.55 4.87 -0.22
C SER A 104 7.77 5.70 -1.48
N ASP A 105 8.18 5.03 -2.56
CA ASP A 105 8.41 5.64 -3.87
C ASP A 105 7.10 5.93 -4.62
N ALA A 106 6.05 5.18 -4.29
CA ALA A 106 4.69 5.45 -4.71
C ALA A 106 3.70 5.00 -3.63
N SER A 107 2.69 5.82 -3.38
CA SER A 107 1.62 5.52 -2.43
C SER A 107 0.26 5.59 -3.10
N PHE A 108 -0.64 4.70 -2.72
CA PHE A 108 -1.91 4.49 -3.40
C PHE A 108 -3.07 4.43 -2.43
N VAL A 109 -4.19 5.02 -2.83
CA VAL A 109 -5.51 4.78 -2.25
C VAL A 109 -6.23 3.76 -3.11
N VAL A 110 -6.82 2.76 -2.48
CA VAL A 110 -7.61 1.72 -3.15
C VAL A 110 -9.01 1.68 -2.57
N LEU A 111 -10.00 1.86 -3.41
CA LEU A 111 -11.40 1.97 -3.05
C LEU A 111 -12.27 1.00 -3.88
N PRO A 112 -13.43 0.57 -3.38
CA PRO A 112 -14.45 -0.02 -4.24
C PRO A 112 -14.90 0.95 -5.34
N PRO A 113 -15.52 0.48 -6.44
CA PRO A 113 -15.89 1.31 -7.58
C PRO A 113 -16.73 2.54 -7.23
N THR A 114 -17.77 2.39 -6.40
CA THR A 114 -18.70 3.49 -6.05
C THR A 114 -18.01 4.62 -5.27
N PRO A 115 -17.33 4.40 -4.13
CA PRO A 115 -16.57 5.47 -3.48
C PRO A 115 -15.38 5.95 -4.32
N GLY A 116 -14.83 5.11 -5.18
CA GLY A 116 -13.78 5.49 -6.12
C GLY A 116 -14.27 6.54 -7.13
N ALA A 117 -15.46 6.37 -7.70
CA ALA A 117 -16.07 7.35 -8.60
C ALA A 117 -16.33 8.71 -7.90
N VAL A 118 -16.59 8.71 -6.59
CA VAL A 118 -16.67 9.96 -5.82
C VAL A 118 -15.30 10.61 -5.65
N ALA A 119 -14.27 9.81 -5.34
CA ALA A 119 -12.90 10.30 -5.19
C ALA A 119 -12.33 10.85 -6.52
N GLU A 120 -12.69 10.24 -7.65
CA GLU A 120 -12.26 10.66 -8.99
C GLU A 120 -12.67 12.08 -9.33
N LYS A 121 -13.79 12.59 -8.79
CA LYS A 121 -14.18 14.00 -8.92
C LYS A 121 -13.16 14.98 -8.32
N TYR A 122 -12.24 14.49 -7.52
CA TYR A 122 -11.15 15.23 -6.86
C TYR A 122 -9.78 14.78 -7.37
N LEU A 123 -9.71 14.29 -8.62
CA LEU A 123 -8.49 13.71 -9.19
C LEU A 123 -7.30 14.68 -9.15
N SER A 124 -7.54 15.97 -9.32
CA SER A 124 -6.49 17.00 -9.22
C SER A 124 -5.76 17.00 -7.87
N LEU A 125 -6.46 16.68 -6.78
CA LEU A 125 -5.85 16.55 -5.46
C LEU A 125 -4.83 15.38 -5.43
N PHE A 126 -5.21 14.25 -5.99
CA PHE A 126 -4.35 13.06 -6.08
C PHE A 126 -3.12 13.34 -6.96
N GLN A 127 -3.33 13.99 -8.10
CA GLN A 127 -2.24 14.38 -9.03
C GLN A 127 -1.27 15.37 -8.38
N THR A 128 -1.78 16.44 -7.76
CA THR A 128 -0.96 17.47 -7.09
C THR A 128 -0.05 16.88 -6.02
N HIS A 129 -0.54 15.87 -5.29
CA HIS A 129 0.21 15.27 -4.19
C HIS A 129 0.89 13.96 -4.57
N SER A 130 0.82 13.54 -5.84
CA SER A 130 1.40 12.28 -6.34
C SER A 130 0.94 11.05 -5.53
N VAL A 131 -0.35 11.01 -5.17
CA VAL A 131 -0.99 9.86 -4.53
C VAL A 131 -1.84 9.14 -5.55
N GLY A 132 -1.59 7.85 -5.76
CA GLY A 132 -2.35 7.03 -6.69
C GLY A 132 -3.82 6.86 -6.26
N LEU A 133 -4.71 6.79 -7.22
CA LEU A 133 -6.11 6.43 -7.02
C LEU A 133 -6.43 5.21 -7.87
N TRP A 134 -6.69 4.10 -7.23
CA TRP A 134 -7.13 2.86 -7.86
C TRP A 134 -8.50 2.44 -7.34
N THR A 135 -9.29 1.82 -8.19
CA THR A 135 -10.53 1.15 -7.75
C THR A 135 -10.44 -0.34 -7.98
N PHE A 136 -10.93 -1.10 -7.03
CA PHE A 136 -10.91 -2.56 -7.08
C PHE A 136 -12.29 -3.13 -6.78
N ASP A 137 -12.78 -3.96 -7.68
CA ASP A 137 -14.00 -4.76 -7.51
C ASP A 137 -13.61 -6.21 -7.18
N PRO A 138 -13.79 -6.64 -5.91
CA PRO A 138 -13.44 -8.00 -5.52
C PRO A 138 -14.34 -9.07 -6.15
N GLN A 139 -15.58 -8.74 -6.52
CA GLN A 139 -16.53 -9.69 -7.13
C GLN A 139 -16.17 -9.95 -8.59
N ALA A 140 -15.87 -8.88 -9.32
CA ALA A 140 -15.43 -8.98 -10.72
C ALA A 140 -13.93 -9.31 -10.85
N SER A 141 -13.18 -9.34 -9.76
CA SER A 141 -11.70 -9.41 -9.77
C SER A 141 -11.09 -8.39 -10.74
N LYS A 142 -11.57 -7.14 -10.69
CA LYS A 142 -11.20 -6.09 -11.65
C LYS A 142 -10.56 -4.91 -10.94
N LEU A 143 -9.35 -4.58 -11.36
CA LEU A 143 -8.62 -3.38 -10.95
C LEU A 143 -8.72 -2.32 -12.05
N ASN A 144 -9.07 -1.10 -11.66
CA ASN A 144 -8.97 0.08 -12.53
C ASN A 144 -7.99 1.08 -11.90
N GLN A 145 -6.95 1.42 -12.63
CA GLN A 145 -5.94 2.39 -12.23
C GLN A 145 -6.35 3.78 -12.74
N VAL A 146 -7.20 4.47 -11.95
CA VAL A 146 -7.71 5.81 -12.31
C VAL A 146 -6.56 6.80 -12.45
N PHE A 147 -5.62 6.76 -11.51
CA PHE A 147 -4.38 7.52 -11.56
C PHE A 147 -3.25 6.73 -10.90
N THR A 148 -2.15 6.60 -11.61
CA THR A 148 -0.90 6.02 -11.10
C THR A 148 0.18 7.10 -11.17
N PRO A 149 0.74 7.54 -10.02
CA PRO A 149 1.80 8.52 -10.01
C PRO A 149 3.08 7.93 -10.59
N GLU A 150 3.92 8.77 -11.15
CA GLU A 150 5.29 8.40 -11.44
C GLU A 150 6.02 8.06 -10.13
N MET A 151 6.86 7.03 -10.19
CA MET A 151 7.71 6.70 -9.05
C MET A 151 8.69 7.83 -8.80
N SER A 152 8.71 8.33 -7.58
CA SER A 152 9.59 9.39 -7.16
C SER A 152 10.33 9.03 -5.87
N ALA A 153 11.48 9.66 -5.65
CA ALA A 153 12.19 9.50 -4.40
C ALA A 153 11.27 9.89 -3.22
N PRO A 154 11.26 9.11 -2.15
CA PRO A 154 10.42 9.39 -0.99
C PRO A 154 10.84 10.71 -0.34
N ARG A 155 9.90 11.40 0.27
CA ARG A 155 10.16 12.69 0.94
C ARG A 155 11.14 12.60 2.10
N ASN A 156 11.29 11.41 2.69
CA ASN A 156 12.26 11.11 3.73
C ASN A 156 13.04 9.82 3.38
N PRO A 157 14.21 9.93 2.71
CA PRO A 157 15.03 8.77 2.34
C PRO A 157 15.45 7.89 3.52
N GLU A 158 15.68 8.47 4.71
CA GLU A 158 16.03 7.69 5.89
C GLU A 158 14.83 6.85 6.40
N ALA A 159 13.61 7.37 6.26
CA ALA A 159 12.41 6.59 6.56
C ALA A 159 12.25 5.42 5.58
N LYS A 160 12.53 5.62 4.30
CA LYS A 160 12.56 4.53 3.31
C LYS A 160 13.60 3.48 3.68
N LYS A 161 14.81 3.89 4.00
CA LYS A 161 15.89 2.98 4.40
C LYS A 161 15.47 2.11 5.59
N LYS A 162 14.85 2.71 6.61
CA LYS A 162 14.30 1.96 7.75
C LYS A 162 13.19 1.00 7.32
N ALA A 163 12.27 1.44 6.47
CA ALA A 163 11.21 0.57 5.95
C ALA A 163 11.77 -0.64 5.20
N VAL A 164 12.72 -0.42 4.31
CA VAL A 164 13.38 -1.50 3.56
C VAL A 164 14.13 -2.45 4.49
N GLN A 165 14.83 -1.94 5.51
CA GLN A 165 15.50 -2.78 6.53
C GLN A 165 14.50 -3.67 7.29
N VAL A 166 13.34 -3.12 7.68
CA VAL A 166 12.28 -3.91 8.34
C VAL A 166 11.76 -5.01 7.41
N ILE A 167 11.52 -4.67 6.14
CA ILE A 167 11.06 -5.64 5.14
C ILE A 167 12.12 -6.72 4.90
N ALA A 168 13.37 -6.32 4.69
CA ALA A 168 14.48 -7.25 4.44
C ALA A 168 14.72 -8.20 5.62
N SER A 169 14.76 -7.68 6.84
CA SER A 169 14.96 -8.49 8.05
C SER A 169 13.84 -9.53 8.26
N ARG A 170 12.60 -9.18 7.93
CA ARG A 170 11.45 -10.10 8.03
C ARG A 170 11.34 -11.03 6.83
N GLY A 171 11.83 -10.58 5.68
CA GLY A 171 11.87 -11.35 4.45
C GLY A 171 13.03 -12.34 4.34
N ASN A 172 13.98 -12.33 5.26
CA ASN A 172 15.24 -13.07 5.16
C ASN A 172 15.93 -12.81 3.80
N LEU A 173 16.06 -11.51 3.45
CA LEU A 173 16.69 -11.03 2.22
C LEU A 173 18.12 -10.58 2.51
#